data_cd10304ab765f07e74dc2fa4f3a1f045
#
_entry.id   cd10304ab765f07e74dc2fa4f3a1f045
#
_cell.length_a   1.000
_cell.length_b   1.000
_cell.length_c   1.000
_cell.angle_alpha   90.00
_cell.angle_beta   90.00
_cell.angle_gamma   90.00
#
_symmetry.space_group_name_H-M   'P 1'
#
loop_
_entity.id
_entity.type
_entity.pdbx_description
1 polymer ?
#
loop_
_entity_poly.entity_id
_entity_poly.type
_entity_poly.pdbx_seq_one_letter_code
_entity_poly.pdbx_strand_id
1 'polypeptide(L)'
;MKNLGDETEDIDSARDRVLRIMKRMNPNVLIIGVTNGLYSSPFFLPRFREALFYYSSQFDMLNSTVAQNHEARILIERDLLGADVFNVVACDGAERIERPESYKQWQVRIHKAGFKQLPVDKAILKRSIDEKNKHYHEDFVIDEDSRWLLQGWKGRIMHAVSSWKPKESYTNQ
;
A
#
# COMPACT_ATOMS: atom_id res chain seq x y z
N MET A 1 3.58 -6.34 -3.04
CA MET A 1 2.71 -6.77 -4.17
C MET A 1 2.44 -5.67 -5.22
N LYS A 2 3.15 -4.53 -5.17
CA LYS A 2 3.00 -3.42 -6.14
C LYS A 2 3.48 -3.75 -7.56
N ASN A 3 4.34 -4.73 -7.74
CA ASN A 3 5.05 -5.05 -8.99
C ASN A 3 4.47 -6.25 -9.76
N LEU A 4 3.20 -6.54 -9.61
CA LEU A 4 2.52 -7.58 -10.39
C LEU A 4 1.81 -6.94 -11.59
N GLY A 5 2.11 -7.46 -12.78
CA GLY A 5 1.82 -6.93 -14.11
C GLY A 5 0.44 -6.35 -14.41
N ASP A 6 0.27 -5.94 -15.64
CA ASP A 6 -0.91 -5.21 -16.11
C ASP A 6 -2.20 -6.03 -16.01
N GLU A 7 -3.27 -5.38 -15.57
CA GLU A 7 -4.57 -6.01 -15.41
C GLU A 7 -5.53 -5.39 -16.42
N THR A 8 -5.93 -6.18 -17.39
CA THR A 8 -7.18 -5.94 -18.11
C THR A 8 -8.33 -6.48 -17.25
N GLU A 9 -9.46 -5.79 -17.19
CA GLU A 9 -10.57 -6.08 -16.29
C GLU A 9 -11.12 -7.53 -16.35
N ASP A 10 -10.87 -8.25 -17.44
CA ASP A 10 -11.38 -9.59 -17.72
C ASP A 10 -10.36 -10.72 -17.53
N ILE A 11 -9.12 -10.43 -17.16
CA ILE A 11 -8.08 -11.45 -17.01
C ILE A 11 -7.75 -11.62 -15.52
N ASP A 12 -7.75 -12.87 -15.10
CA ASP A 12 -7.30 -13.32 -13.80
C ASP A 12 -5.90 -12.81 -13.45
N SER A 13 -5.85 -11.72 -12.70
CA SER A 13 -4.63 -10.98 -12.45
C SER A 13 -3.62 -11.78 -11.63
N ALA A 14 -2.33 -11.48 -11.80
CA ALA A 14 -1.28 -12.09 -10.99
C ALA A 14 -1.50 -11.87 -9.48
N ARG A 15 -2.08 -10.73 -9.10
CA ARG A 15 -2.45 -10.41 -7.70
C ARG A 15 -3.54 -11.35 -7.19
N ASP A 16 -4.58 -11.56 -7.98
CA ASP A 16 -5.69 -12.45 -7.63
C ASP A 16 -5.25 -13.92 -7.56
N ARG A 17 -4.33 -14.34 -8.45
CA ARG A 17 -3.72 -15.66 -8.39
C ARG A 17 -2.92 -15.87 -7.10
N VAL A 18 -2.10 -14.89 -6.71
CA VAL A 18 -1.34 -14.95 -5.45
C VAL A 18 -2.29 -15.02 -4.25
N LEU A 19 -3.33 -14.19 -4.21
CA LEU A 19 -4.32 -14.22 -3.13
C LEU A 19 -5.04 -15.58 -3.03
N ARG A 20 -5.36 -16.22 -4.17
CA ARG A 20 -5.95 -17.57 -4.17
C ARG A 20 -4.98 -18.65 -3.70
N ILE A 21 -3.68 -18.53 -4.02
CA ILE A 21 -2.66 -19.43 -3.48
C ILE A 21 -2.61 -19.27 -1.97
N MET A 22 -2.53 -18.05 -1.46
CA MET A 22 -2.56 -17.77 -0.02
C MET A 22 -3.83 -18.33 0.65
N LYS A 23 -5.00 -18.21 -0.01
CA LYS A 23 -6.25 -18.80 0.50
C LYS A 23 -6.16 -20.31 0.62
N ARG A 24 -5.58 -21.01 -0.37
CA ARG A 24 -5.40 -22.48 -0.34
C ARG A 24 -4.46 -22.95 0.76
N MET A 25 -3.48 -22.11 1.15
CA MET A 25 -2.59 -22.39 2.29
C MET A 25 -3.33 -22.39 3.63
N ASN A 26 -4.55 -21.85 3.65
CA ASN A 26 -5.45 -21.76 4.81
C ASN A 26 -4.77 -21.20 6.09
N PRO A 27 -4.14 -20.03 6.04
CA PRO A 27 -3.42 -19.49 7.18
C PRO A 27 -4.38 -19.11 8.32
N ASN A 28 -3.96 -19.23 9.56
CA ASN A 28 -4.72 -18.73 10.72
C ASN A 28 -4.97 -17.22 10.64
N VAL A 29 -4.00 -16.47 10.13
CA VAL A 29 -4.07 -15.03 9.88
C VAL A 29 -3.21 -14.68 8.67
N LEU A 30 -3.69 -13.74 7.86
CA LEU A 30 -2.98 -13.12 6.76
C LEU A 30 -2.89 -11.62 7.05
N ILE A 31 -1.67 -11.09 7.14
CA ILE A 31 -1.45 -9.65 7.29
C ILE A 31 -1.01 -9.10 5.93
N ILE A 32 -1.68 -8.05 5.48
CA ILE A 32 -1.38 -7.39 4.22
C ILE A 32 -1.06 -5.93 4.48
N GLY A 33 0.15 -5.53 4.08
CA GLY A 33 0.58 -4.14 3.97
C GLY A 33 0.59 -3.72 2.51
N VAL A 34 0.04 -2.54 2.23
CA VAL A 34 -0.03 -1.97 0.88
C VAL A 34 0.51 -0.56 0.85
N THR A 35 1.18 -0.21 -0.25
CA THR A 35 1.43 1.17 -0.63
C THR A 35 0.12 1.72 -1.18
N ASN A 36 -0.41 2.76 -0.55
CA ASN A 36 -1.69 3.36 -0.94
C ASN A 36 -1.47 4.42 -2.02
N GLY A 37 -1.30 3.98 -3.27
CA GLY A 37 -1.11 4.85 -4.44
C GLY A 37 -2.31 4.77 -5.38
N LEU A 38 -2.61 5.88 -6.06
CA LEU A 38 -3.66 5.98 -7.08
C LEU A 38 -3.09 6.26 -8.48
N TYR A 39 -1.78 6.06 -8.66
CA TYR A 39 -1.08 6.35 -9.90
C TYR A 39 -0.90 5.11 -10.81
N SER A 40 -1.88 4.20 -10.80
CA SER A 40 -1.92 3.04 -11.70
C SER A 40 -2.59 3.33 -13.05
N SER A 41 -3.16 4.51 -13.26
CA SER A 41 -3.87 4.88 -14.49
C SER A 41 -3.06 4.57 -15.76
N PRO A 42 -3.67 3.99 -16.83
CA PRO A 42 -3.02 3.82 -18.12
C PRO A 42 -2.74 5.17 -18.80
N PHE A 43 -3.54 6.20 -18.51
CA PHE A 43 -3.36 7.53 -19.08
C PHE A 43 -2.28 8.32 -18.34
N PHE A 44 -1.36 8.92 -19.10
CA PHE A 44 -0.20 9.62 -18.55
C PHE A 44 -0.56 10.75 -17.60
N LEU A 45 -1.46 11.65 -18.00
CA LEU A 45 -1.72 12.87 -17.23
C LEU A 45 -2.35 12.62 -15.84
N PRO A 46 -3.39 11.78 -15.69
CA PRO A 46 -3.89 11.41 -14.37
C PRO A 46 -2.83 10.67 -13.54
N ARG A 47 -2.08 9.76 -14.15
CA ARG A 47 -0.99 9.00 -13.52
C ARG A 47 0.08 9.93 -12.97
N PHE A 48 0.60 10.84 -13.82
CA PHE A 48 1.63 11.80 -13.46
C PHE A 48 1.18 12.71 -12.31
N ARG A 49 -0.04 13.24 -12.37
CA ARG A 49 -0.60 14.09 -11.33
C ARG A 49 -0.64 13.39 -9.97
N GLU A 50 -1.16 12.17 -9.92
CA GLU A 50 -1.25 11.41 -8.68
C GLU A 50 0.14 10.99 -8.17
N ALA A 51 1.05 10.59 -9.05
CA ALA A 51 2.43 10.29 -8.71
C ALA A 51 3.14 11.51 -8.13
N LEU A 52 2.98 12.67 -8.75
CA LEU A 52 3.56 13.94 -8.28
C LEU A 52 3.13 14.22 -6.83
N PHE A 53 1.85 14.14 -6.52
CA PHE A 53 1.35 14.35 -5.17
C PHE A 53 1.83 13.29 -4.17
N TYR A 54 1.92 12.04 -4.61
CA TYR A 54 2.39 10.95 -3.76
C TYR A 54 3.88 11.12 -3.41
N TYR A 55 4.73 11.26 -4.41
CA TYR A 55 6.18 11.35 -4.20
C TYR A 55 6.60 12.69 -3.58
N SER A 56 5.91 13.80 -3.87
CA SER A 56 6.12 15.07 -3.14
C SER A 56 5.97 14.90 -1.63
N SER A 57 4.97 14.12 -1.20
CA SER A 57 4.77 13.85 0.22
C SER A 57 5.89 12.98 0.81
N GLN A 58 6.44 12.03 0.04
CA GLN A 58 7.58 11.22 0.45
C GLN A 58 8.85 12.06 0.63
N PHE A 59 9.16 12.91 -0.36
CA PHE A 59 10.32 13.80 -0.29
C PHE A 59 10.16 14.86 0.81
N ASP A 60 8.96 15.41 1.01
CA ASP A 60 8.67 16.35 2.09
C ASP A 60 8.87 15.70 3.47
N MET A 61 8.40 14.46 3.64
CA MET A 61 8.62 13.69 4.87
C MET A 61 10.12 13.49 5.14
N LEU A 62 10.89 13.07 4.16
CA LEU A 62 12.33 12.91 4.30
C LEU A 62 13.01 14.25 4.61
N ASN A 63 12.61 15.32 3.93
CA ASN A 63 13.17 16.64 4.16
C ASN A 63 12.88 17.19 5.56
N SER A 64 11.75 16.84 6.13
CA SER A 64 11.33 17.29 7.47
C SER A 64 11.92 16.43 8.61
N THR A 65 12.35 15.19 8.31
CA THR A 65 12.72 14.22 9.36
C THR A 65 14.17 13.77 9.32
N VAL A 66 14.86 13.92 8.18
CA VAL A 66 16.24 13.42 7.99
C VAL A 66 17.11 14.49 7.33
N ALA A 67 18.31 14.69 7.88
CA ALA A 67 19.26 15.66 7.32
C ALA A 67 19.59 15.35 5.85
N GLN A 68 19.76 16.39 5.01
CA GLN A 68 19.99 16.24 3.57
C GLN A 68 21.24 15.44 3.21
N ASN A 69 22.29 15.57 4.03
CA ASN A 69 23.57 14.87 3.83
C ASN A 69 23.62 13.49 4.50
N HIS A 70 22.51 13.00 5.04
CA HIS A 70 22.47 11.68 5.66
C HIS A 70 22.54 10.59 4.56
N GLU A 71 23.51 9.70 4.68
CA GLU A 71 23.80 8.69 3.65
C GLU A 71 22.59 7.81 3.31
N ALA A 72 21.87 7.32 4.33
CA ALA A 72 20.67 6.50 4.11
C ALA A 72 19.58 7.27 3.39
N ARG A 73 19.42 8.60 3.62
CA ARG A 73 18.47 9.42 2.91
C ARG A 73 18.80 9.50 1.43
N ILE A 74 20.06 9.74 1.08
CA ILE A 74 20.54 9.82 -0.31
C ILE A 74 20.24 8.50 -1.05
N LEU A 75 20.50 7.34 -0.39
CA LEU A 75 20.19 6.03 -0.96
C LEU A 75 18.68 5.84 -1.17
N ILE A 76 17.83 6.21 -0.20
CA ILE A 76 16.37 6.10 -0.32
C ILE A 76 15.86 6.99 -1.44
N GLU A 77 16.30 8.25 -1.51
CA GLU A 77 15.84 9.20 -2.53
C GLU A 77 16.27 8.78 -3.93
N ARG A 78 17.51 8.30 -4.09
CA ARG A 78 18.05 7.91 -5.40
C ARG A 78 17.58 6.52 -5.83
N ASP A 79 17.81 5.51 -5.02
CA ASP A 79 17.72 4.10 -5.43
C ASP A 79 16.33 3.51 -5.23
N LEU A 80 15.54 4.08 -4.33
CA LEU A 80 14.17 3.63 -4.07
C LEU A 80 13.15 4.58 -4.71
N LEU A 81 13.05 5.81 -4.22
CA LEU A 81 12.04 6.76 -4.69
C LEU A 81 12.31 7.22 -6.12
N GLY A 82 13.56 7.50 -6.47
CA GLY A 82 13.95 7.91 -7.82
C GLY A 82 13.66 6.83 -8.86
N ALA A 83 13.96 5.58 -8.57
CA ALA A 83 13.64 4.45 -9.43
C ALA A 83 12.13 4.25 -9.61
N ASP A 84 11.36 4.33 -8.52
CA ASP A 84 9.91 4.24 -8.57
C ASP A 84 9.29 5.39 -9.39
N VAL A 85 9.72 6.63 -9.17
CA VAL A 85 9.27 7.81 -9.94
C VAL A 85 9.58 7.65 -11.43
N PHE A 86 10.82 7.25 -11.75
CA PHE A 86 11.23 7.01 -13.14
C PHE A 86 10.31 5.98 -13.79
N ASN A 87 10.06 4.86 -13.13
CA ASN A 87 9.20 3.81 -13.66
C ASN A 87 7.77 4.28 -13.90
N VAL A 88 7.19 5.05 -12.97
CA VAL A 88 5.81 5.57 -13.10
C VAL A 88 5.68 6.61 -14.21
N VAL A 89 6.70 7.46 -14.39
CA VAL A 89 6.62 8.62 -15.28
C VAL A 89 7.15 8.29 -16.69
N ALA A 90 8.26 7.56 -16.79
CA ALA A 90 8.97 7.33 -18.04
C ALA A 90 8.67 5.98 -18.70
N CYS A 91 8.13 5.00 -17.97
CA CYS A 91 7.82 3.68 -18.52
C CYS A 91 6.33 3.51 -18.82
N ASP A 92 6.03 2.76 -19.87
CA ASP A 92 4.67 2.37 -20.27
C ASP A 92 4.58 0.86 -20.57
N GLY A 93 3.35 0.36 -20.77
CA GLY A 93 3.12 -1.05 -21.07
C GLY A 93 3.79 -1.99 -20.07
N ALA A 94 4.44 -3.02 -20.54
CA ALA A 94 5.08 -4.04 -19.72
C ALA A 94 6.30 -3.54 -18.93
N GLU A 95 6.94 -2.45 -19.37
CA GLU A 95 8.10 -1.86 -18.69
C GLU A 95 7.69 -1.14 -17.40
N ARG A 96 6.46 -0.65 -17.34
CA ARG A 96 5.94 -0.01 -16.14
C ARG A 96 5.44 -1.07 -15.15
N ILE A 97 6.23 -1.36 -14.13
CA ILE A 97 5.92 -2.35 -13.09
C ILE A 97 5.28 -1.72 -11.85
N GLU A 98 5.46 -0.41 -11.63
CA GLU A 98 4.88 0.31 -10.52
C GLU A 98 3.40 0.66 -10.79
N ARG A 99 2.50 -0.16 -10.25
CA ARG A 99 1.04 -0.04 -10.41
C ARG A 99 0.33 -0.21 -9.06
N PRO A 100 0.56 0.69 -8.11
CA PRO A 100 -0.06 0.57 -6.81
C PRO A 100 -1.58 0.77 -6.91
N GLU A 101 -2.29 0.06 -6.07
CA GLU A 101 -3.72 0.22 -5.86
C GLU A 101 -3.99 0.76 -4.47
N SER A 102 -5.11 1.47 -4.32
CA SER A 102 -5.55 1.93 -3.01
C SER A 102 -5.90 0.75 -2.10
N TYR A 103 -5.82 0.97 -0.78
CA TYR A 103 -6.24 -0.03 0.19
C TYR A 103 -7.72 -0.44 0.01
N LYS A 104 -8.59 0.43 -0.51
CA LYS A 104 -9.98 0.12 -0.83
C LYS A 104 -10.11 -0.86 -2.00
N GLN A 105 -9.28 -0.71 -3.03
CA GLN A 105 -9.22 -1.68 -4.14
C GLN A 105 -8.68 -3.02 -3.65
N TRP A 106 -7.62 -3.01 -2.85
CA TRP A 106 -7.11 -4.22 -2.20
C TRP A 106 -8.14 -4.90 -1.32
N GLN A 107 -8.94 -4.14 -0.57
CA GLN A 107 -10.04 -4.69 0.24
C GLN A 107 -11.01 -5.50 -0.62
N VAL A 108 -11.43 -4.96 -1.76
CA VAL A 108 -12.31 -5.67 -2.69
C VAL A 108 -11.68 -6.96 -3.21
N ARG A 109 -10.39 -6.90 -3.64
CA ARG A 109 -9.67 -8.08 -4.12
C ARG A 109 -9.58 -9.20 -3.08
N ILE A 110 -9.19 -8.84 -1.87
CA ILE A 110 -8.99 -9.80 -0.78
C ILE A 110 -10.33 -10.46 -0.40
N HIS A 111 -11.42 -9.68 -0.38
CA HIS A 111 -12.76 -10.22 -0.18
C HIS A 111 -13.18 -11.18 -1.29
N LYS A 112 -12.93 -10.83 -2.57
CA LYS A 112 -13.18 -11.70 -3.73
C LYS A 112 -12.36 -13.00 -3.67
N ALA A 113 -11.12 -12.93 -3.17
CA ALA A 113 -10.27 -14.10 -2.98
C ALA A 113 -10.74 -15.04 -1.84
N GLY A 114 -11.81 -14.69 -1.12
CA GLY A 114 -12.41 -15.53 -0.09
C GLY A 114 -11.85 -15.35 1.31
N PHE A 115 -11.36 -14.15 1.62
CA PHE A 115 -10.96 -13.78 2.97
C PHE A 115 -12.03 -12.91 3.66
N LYS A 116 -12.04 -12.96 4.99
CA LYS A 116 -12.81 -12.09 5.87
C LYS A 116 -11.85 -11.18 6.61
N GLN A 117 -12.09 -9.87 6.55
CA GLN A 117 -11.29 -8.88 7.25
C GLN A 117 -11.53 -8.95 8.76
N LEU A 118 -10.46 -8.92 9.53
CA LEU A 118 -10.49 -8.82 10.99
C LEU A 118 -10.51 -7.33 11.39
N PRO A 119 -11.10 -6.99 12.54
CA PRO A 119 -11.03 -5.62 13.06
C PRO A 119 -9.59 -5.27 13.44
N VAL A 120 -9.27 -3.99 13.41
CA VAL A 120 -8.05 -3.48 14.03
C VAL A 120 -8.20 -3.60 15.54
N ASP A 121 -7.21 -4.16 16.21
CA ASP A 121 -7.21 -4.22 17.67
C ASP A 121 -7.04 -2.81 18.23
N LYS A 122 -7.97 -2.40 19.10
CA LYS A 122 -7.98 -1.07 19.72
C LYS A 122 -6.73 -0.77 20.57
N ALA A 123 -6.17 -1.80 21.19
CA ALA A 123 -4.94 -1.63 21.97
C ALA A 123 -3.74 -1.39 21.04
N ILE A 124 -3.69 -2.09 19.90
CA ILE A 124 -2.65 -1.85 18.86
C ILE A 124 -2.81 -0.45 18.28
N LEU A 125 -4.01 -0.03 17.91
CA LEU A 125 -4.26 1.31 17.38
C LEU A 125 -3.81 2.38 18.38
N LYS A 126 -4.25 2.28 19.63
CA LYS A 126 -3.87 3.19 20.70
C LYS A 126 -2.35 3.25 20.89
N ARG A 127 -1.69 2.09 20.96
CA ARG A 127 -0.24 2.01 21.10
C ARG A 127 0.47 2.66 19.90
N SER A 128 -0.01 2.45 18.68
CA SER A 128 0.57 3.08 17.48
C SER A 128 0.45 4.60 17.53
N ILE A 129 -0.68 5.14 17.99
CA ILE A 129 -0.88 6.58 18.18
C ILE A 129 0.03 7.11 19.29
N ASP A 130 0.14 6.41 20.42
CA ASP A 130 1.00 6.80 21.54
C ASP A 130 2.49 6.82 21.12
N GLU A 131 2.95 5.81 20.39
CA GLU A 131 4.32 5.74 19.83
C GLU A 131 4.57 6.87 18.83
N LYS A 132 3.60 7.13 17.92
CA LYS A 132 3.67 8.26 16.99
C LYS A 132 3.86 9.57 17.74
N ASN A 133 3.06 9.84 18.75
CA ASN A 133 3.09 11.11 19.49
C ASN A 133 4.38 11.31 20.30
N LYS A 134 5.07 10.23 20.67
CA LYS A 134 6.32 10.28 21.44
C LYS A 134 7.57 10.40 20.57
N HIS A 135 7.58 9.76 19.41
CA HIS A 135 8.82 9.47 18.68
C HIS A 135 8.84 9.95 17.23
N TYR A 136 7.69 10.37 16.68
CA TYR A 136 7.57 10.75 15.27
C TYR A 136 7.23 12.23 15.12
N HIS A 137 7.51 12.77 13.95
CA HIS A 137 7.14 14.13 13.59
C HIS A 137 5.62 14.36 13.69
N GLU A 138 5.19 15.55 14.06
CA GLU A 138 3.76 15.89 14.25
C GLU A 138 2.90 15.65 13.00
N ASP A 139 3.46 15.89 11.82
CA ASP A 139 2.80 15.69 10.52
C ASP A 139 2.59 14.23 10.13
N PHE A 140 3.19 13.29 10.88
CA PHE A 140 2.96 11.87 10.66
C PHE A 140 1.56 11.50 11.17
N VAL A 141 0.80 10.76 10.36
CA VAL A 141 -0.60 10.40 10.65
C VAL A 141 -0.71 8.89 10.89
N ILE A 142 -1.38 8.52 11.99
CA ILE A 142 -1.91 7.18 12.24
C ILE A 142 -3.42 7.32 12.37
N ASP A 143 -4.17 6.52 11.62
CA ASP A 143 -5.64 6.54 11.61
C ASP A 143 -6.20 5.14 11.33
N GLU A 144 -7.51 4.98 11.43
CA GLU A 144 -8.24 3.76 11.07
C GLU A 144 -9.38 4.11 10.12
N ASP A 145 -9.45 3.42 8.99
CA ASP A 145 -10.64 3.41 8.14
C ASP A 145 -10.93 1.99 7.66
N SER A 146 -12.19 1.60 7.75
CA SER A 146 -12.68 0.34 7.17
C SER A 146 -11.85 -0.89 7.60
N ARG A 147 -11.42 -0.91 8.87
CA ARG A 147 -10.55 -1.95 9.47
C ARG A 147 -9.13 -2.01 8.89
N TRP A 148 -8.66 -0.91 8.33
CA TRP A 148 -7.28 -0.71 7.95
C TRP A 148 -6.61 0.25 8.91
N LEU A 149 -5.44 -0.11 9.41
CA LEU A 149 -4.53 0.82 10.08
C LEU A 149 -3.83 1.62 8.99
N LEU A 150 -4.02 2.93 9.02
CA LEU A 150 -3.53 3.85 8.03
C LEU A 150 -2.32 4.61 8.54
N GLN A 151 -1.35 4.81 7.67
CA GLN A 151 -0.16 5.61 7.92
C GLN A 151 -0.01 6.66 6.82
N GLY A 152 0.29 7.89 7.21
CA GLY A 152 0.37 8.98 6.26
C GLY A 152 1.25 10.13 6.72
N TRP A 153 1.32 11.13 5.85
CA TRP A 153 2.06 12.37 6.05
C TRP A 153 1.21 13.57 5.62
N LYS A 154 1.07 14.58 6.49
CA LYS A 154 0.26 15.79 6.25
C LYS A 154 -1.14 15.48 5.71
N GLY A 155 -1.80 14.46 6.27
CA GLY A 155 -3.14 14.02 5.88
C GLY A 155 -3.21 13.11 4.64
N ARG A 156 -2.12 12.90 3.89
CA ARG A 156 -2.08 11.94 2.79
C ARG A 156 -1.74 10.56 3.32
N ILE A 157 -2.65 9.61 3.11
CA ILE A 157 -2.41 8.21 3.46
C ILE A 157 -1.48 7.58 2.42
N MET A 158 -0.36 7.04 2.90
CA MET A 158 0.72 6.49 2.08
C MET A 158 0.81 4.97 2.19
N HIS A 159 0.51 4.44 3.36
CA HIS A 159 0.53 2.99 3.64
C HIS A 159 -0.72 2.60 4.41
N ALA A 160 -1.15 1.35 4.21
CA ALA A 160 -2.25 0.78 4.96
C ALA A 160 -1.95 -0.69 5.28
N VAL A 161 -2.31 -1.12 6.49
CA VAL A 161 -2.12 -2.50 6.97
C VAL A 161 -3.44 -3.04 7.48
N SER A 162 -3.74 -4.29 7.15
CA SER A 162 -4.92 -4.99 7.67
C SER A 162 -4.68 -6.48 7.85
N SER A 163 -5.48 -7.10 8.69
CA SER A 163 -5.43 -8.53 8.97
C SER A 163 -6.70 -9.23 8.50
N TRP A 164 -6.52 -10.47 8.06
CA TRP A 164 -7.54 -11.26 7.39
C TRP A 164 -7.48 -12.71 7.84
N LYS A 165 -8.60 -13.43 7.72
CA LYS A 165 -8.64 -14.89 7.82
C LYS A 165 -9.40 -15.48 6.64
N PRO A 166 -9.09 -16.71 6.21
CA PRO A 166 -9.89 -17.41 5.23
C PRO A 166 -11.36 -17.50 5.68
N LYS A 167 -12.29 -17.29 4.74
CA LYS A 167 -13.69 -17.66 4.99
C LYS A 167 -13.77 -19.19 5.07
N GLU A 168 -14.51 -19.69 6.03
CA GLU A 168 -14.81 -21.12 6.13
C GLU A 168 -15.55 -21.56 4.85
N SER A 169 -15.08 -22.62 4.22
CA SER A 169 -15.83 -23.29 3.17
C SER A 169 -16.96 -24.05 3.86
N TYR A 170 -18.20 -23.65 3.67
CA TYR A 170 -19.32 -24.51 4.03
C TYR A 170 -19.21 -25.75 3.13
N THR A 171 -18.67 -26.85 3.66
CA THR A 171 -18.84 -28.16 3.08
C THR A 171 -20.32 -28.51 3.31
N ASN A 172 -21.17 -28.33 2.29
CA ASN A 172 -22.48 -28.94 2.30
C ASN A 172 -22.25 -30.45 2.39
N GLN A 173 -22.59 -31.02 3.55
CA GLN A 173 -22.78 -32.45 3.72
C GLN A 173 -24.06 -32.87 3.03
#